data_aba851d1217d915f5ebebbcd23c54604
#
_entry.id   aba851d1217d915f5ebebbcd23c54604
#
_cell.length_a   1.000
_cell.length_b   1.000
_cell.length_c   1.000
_cell.angle_alpha   90.00
_cell.angle_beta   90.00
_cell.angle_gamma   90.00
#
_symmetry.space_group_name_H-M   'P 1'
#
loop_
_entity.id
_entity.type
_entity.pdbx_description
1 polymer ?
#
loop_
_entity_poly.entity_id
_entity_poly.type
_entity_poly.pdbx_seq_one_letter_code
_entity_poly.pdbx_strand_id
1 'polypeptide(L)'
;METPIATTTSTRRGALIRNGTVYRAEPTSADVCVLFQNGEMKTYSPDQFDLQQVMQEGAYQSWTFGPSLLDAQGKALSTFNTWDYIRKVHPRSAIGYYEPGHYCFVVVDGRQTGYSRGMTLEELAQVFDDLGCTAAYNLDGGHSTFMTLNHQVVNHPYKPEHKNRRLSLLLGRCS
;
A
#
# COMPACT_ATOMS: atom_id res chain seq x y z
N MET A 1 -18.59 -36.54 -17.87
CA MET A 1 -17.48 -36.26 -16.92
C MET A 1 -16.84 -34.96 -17.40
N GLU A 2 -17.37 -33.85 -16.94
CA GLU A 2 -16.81 -32.51 -17.28
C GLU A 2 -15.77 -32.16 -16.25
N THR A 3 -14.55 -31.96 -16.72
CA THR A 3 -13.43 -31.43 -15.92
C THR A 3 -13.73 -29.93 -15.61
N PRO A 4 -13.73 -29.51 -14.35
CA PRO A 4 -13.89 -28.10 -14.05
C PRO A 4 -12.66 -27.34 -14.53
N ILE A 5 -12.88 -26.39 -15.43
CA ILE A 5 -11.88 -25.39 -15.81
C ILE A 5 -11.59 -24.57 -14.56
N ALA A 6 -10.41 -24.77 -13.99
CA ALA A 6 -9.90 -23.94 -12.90
C ALA A 6 -9.68 -22.51 -13.45
N THR A 7 -10.67 -21.66 -13.26
CA THR A 7 -10.52 -20.20 -13.44
C THR A 7 -9.62 -19.68 -12.33
N THR A 8 -8.35 -19.60 -12.60
CA THR A 8 -7.37 -18.92 -11.74
C THR A 8 -7.62 -17.42 -11.84
N THR A 9 -8.71 -16.96 -11.26
CA THR A 9 -8.89 -15.52 -10.98
C THR A 9 -7.99 -15.20 -9.82
N SER A 10 -6.87 -14.53 -10.10
CA SER A 10 -5.98 -13.95 -9.10
C SER A 10 -6.78 -12.99 -8.22
N THR A 11 -7.27 -13.47 -7.08
CA THR A 11 -8.12 -12.71 -6.16
C THR A 11 -7.24 -11.88 -5.23
N ARG A 12 -6.74 -10.73 -5.72
CA ARG A 12 -6.17 -9.68 -4.88
C ARG A 12 -7.24 -8.75 -4.30
N ARG A 13 -8.49 -9.21 -4.23
CA ARG A 13 -9.60 -8.36 -3.82
C ARG A 13 -9.59 -8.06 -2.33
N GLY A 14 -9.41 -9.05 -1.48
CA GLY A 14 -9.26 -8.91 -0.03
C GLY A 14 -10.36 -8.10 0.67
N ALA A 15 -10.07 -7.73 1.90
CA ALA A 15 -10.96 -6.90 2.70
C ALA A 15 -10.91 -5.43 2.28
N LEU A 16 -12.07 -4.77 2.24
CA LEU A 16 -12.20 -3.33 2.07
C LEU A 16 -12.95 -2.76 3.27
N ILE A 17 -12.23 -2.09 4.14
CA ILE A 17 -12.77 -1.36 5.30
C ILE A 17 -12.62 0.13 5.03
N ARG A 18 -13.69 0.89 5.28
CA ARG A 18 -13.69 2.35 5.22
C ARG A 18 -14.51 2.91 6.37
N ASN A 19 -13.90 3.80 7.15
CA ASN A 19 -14.53 4.44 8.32
C ASN A 19 -15.15 3.41 9.30
N GLY A 20 -14.44 2.30 9.54
CA GLY A 20 -14.91 1.23 10.42
C GLY A 20 -16.04 0.35 9.83
N THR A 21 -16.40 0.51 8.56
CA THR A 21 -17.42 -0.30 7.89
C THR A 21 -16.78 -1.23 6.86
N VAL A 22 -17.15 -2.51 6.89
CA VAL A 22 -16.69 -3.51 5.90
C VAL A 22 -17.54 -3.41 4.64
N TYR A 23 -16.93 -3.06 3.53
CA TYR A 23 -17.58 -3.01 2.20
C TYR A 23 -17.30 -4.26 1.36
N ARG A 24 -16.24 -4.99 1.68
CA ARG A 24 -15.88 -6.25 1.02
C ARG A 24 -15.11 -7.13 2.00
N ALA A 25 -15.41 -8.43 1.98
CA ALA A 25 -14.82 -9.46 2.82
C ALA A 25 -14.41 -10.68 1.97
N GLU A 26 -13.55 -10.46 0.98
CA GLU A 26 -13.10 -11.51 0.09
C GLU A 26 -11.72 -12.03 0.52
N PRO A 27 -11.40 -13.32 0.29
CA PRO A 27 -10.05 -13.84 0.48
C PRO A 27 -9.03 -13.09 -0.39
N THR A 28 -7.80 -13.05 0.08
CA THR A 28 -6.68 -12.44 -0.65
C THR A 28 -5.41 -13.27 -0.50
N SER A 29 -4.57 -13.25 -1.53
CA SER A 29 -3.19 -13.73 -1.49
C SER A 29 -2.18 -12.58 -1.32
N ALA A 30 -2.66 -11.33 -1.24
CA ALA A 30 -1.81 -10.16 -1.02
C ALA A 30 -1.77 -9.79 0.46
N ASP A 31 -0.69 -9.14 0.88
CA ASP A 31 -0.61 -8.55 2.20
C ASP A 31 -1.70 -7.48 2.38
N VAL A 32 -2.12 -7.27 3.61
CA VAL A 32 -3.16 -6.31 3.99
C VAL A 32 -2.58 -5.29 4.95
N CYS A 33 -2.80 -4.01 4.67
CA CYS A 33 -2.51 -2.92 5.60
C CYS A 33 -3.82 -2.48 6.26
N VAL A 34 -3.82 -2.34 7.58
CA VAL A 34 -4.96 -1.89 8.39
C VAL A 34 -4.54 -0.69 9.23
N LEU A 35 -5.34 0.37 9.15
CA LEU A 35 -5.29 1.52 10.06
C LEU A 35 -6.43 1.38 11.06
N PHE A 36 -6.11 1.49 12.34
CA PHE A 36 -7.04 1.37 13.45
C PHE A 36 -7.52 2.74 13.96
N GLN A 37 -8.66 2.77 14.66
CA GLN A 37 -9.23 4.00 15.22
C GLN A 37 -8.31 4.67 16.25
N ASN A 38 -7.50 3.88 16.96
CA ASN A 38 -6.51 4.37 17.91
C ASN A 38 -5.28 5.02 17.27
N GLY A 39 -5.23 5.07 15.91
CA GLY A 39 -4.11 5.60 15.14
C GLY A 39 -2.98 4.60 14.92
N GLU A 40 -3.10 3.35 15.33
CA GLU A 40 -2.15 2.28 15.03
C GLU A 40 -2.26 1.83 13.58
N MET A 41 -1.15 1.48 12.93
CA MET A 41 -1.12 0.87 11.61
C MET A 41 -0.35 -0.45 11.68
N LYS A 42 -0.97 -1.52 11.18
CA LYS A 42 -0.37 -2.85 11.08
C LYS A 42 -0.43 -3.37 9.65
N THR A 43 0.54 -4.19 9.31
CA THR A 43 0.54 -4.97 8.07
C THR A 43 0.45 -6.46 8.40
N TYR A 44 -0.28 -7.21 7.58
CA TYR A 44 -0.54 -8.63 7.77
C TYR A 44 -0.22 -9.38 6.47
N SER A 45 0.43 -10.52 6.59
CA SER A 45 0.44 -11.51 5.51
C SER A 45 -0.94 -12.17 5.37
N PRO A 46 -1.25 -12.79 4.24
CA PRO A 46 -2.57 -13.39 4.01
C PRO A 46 -2.99 -14.44 5.03
N ASP A 47 -2.01 -15.20 5.55
CA ASP A 47 -2.20 -16.24 6.58
C ASP A 47 -2.39 -15.67 7.99
N GLN A 48 -1.96 -14.45 8.25
CA GLN A 48 -2.10 -13.75 9.54
C GLN A 48 -3.32 -12.83 9.58
N PHE A 49 -3.93 -12.51 8.44
CA PHE A 49 -5.03 -11.57 8.38
C PHE A 49 -6.37 -12.24 8.75
N ASP A 50 -6.97 -11.83 9.85
CA ASP A 50 -8.33 -12.20 10.27
C ASP A 50 -9.21 -10.96 10.31
N LEU A 51 -10.21 -10.90 9.40
CA LEU A 51 -11.13 -9.76 9.30
C LEU A 51 -11.95 -9.56 10.58
N GLN A 52 -12.40 -10.64 11.23
CA GLN A 52 -13.20 -10.52 12.45
C GLN A 52 -12.36 -9.96 13.59
N GLN A 53 -11.14 -10.46 13.75
CA GLN A 53 -10.22 -9.98 14.76
C GLN A 53 -9.90 -8.49 14.58
N VAL A 54 -9.48 -8.06 13.39
CA VAL A 54 -9.13 -6.65 13.16
C VAL A 54 -10.32 -5.71 13.34
N MET A 55 -11.54 -6.15 13.01
CA MET A 55 -12.76 -5.37 13.28
C MET A 55 -13.05 -5.23 14.75
N GLN A 56 -12.83 -6.28 15.57
CA GLN A 56 -12.95 -6.22 17.04
C GLN A 56 -11.90 -5.30 17.65
N GLU A 57 -10.70 -5.26 17.08
CA GLU A 57 -9.61 -4.36 17.48
C GLU A 57 -9.84 -2.89 17.05
N GLY A 58 -10.89 -2.61 16.27
CA GLY A 58 -11.25 -1.26 15.84
C GLY A 58 -10.63 -0.85 14.51
N ALA A 59 -10.53 -1.78 13.55
CA ALA A 59 -10.07 -1.44 12.19
C ALA A 59 -10.93 -0.32 11.58
N TYR A 60 -10.26 0.70 11.05
CA TYR A 60 -10.88 1.90 10.50
C TYR A 60 -10.75 2.00 8.99
N GLN A 61 -9.56 1.72 8.45
CA GLN A 61 -9.27 1.67 7.01
C GLN A 61 -8.48 0.42 6.69
N SER A 62 -8.63 -0.15 5.48
CA SER A 62 -7.76 -1.21 4.99
C SER A 62 -7.38 -1.03 3.54
N TRP A 63 -6.20 -1.53 3.18
CA TRP A 63 -5.69 -1.57 1.81
C TRP A 63 -5.17 -2.97 1.52
N THR A 64 -5.57 -3.52 0.37
CA THR A 64 -5.13 -4.82 -0.12
C THR A 64 -4.55 -4.63 -1.52
N PHE A 65 -3.31 -4.23 -1.57
CA PHE A 65 -2.52 -4.11 -2.81
C PHE A 65 -1.12 -4.67 -2.58
N GLY A 66 -0.42 -4.16 -1.58
CA GLY A 66 0.86 -4.63 -1.07
C GLY A 66 2.06 -4.47 -1.98
N PRO A 67 3.16 -5.01 -1.52
CA PRO A 67 3.33 -5.76 -0.26
C PRO A 67 3.64 -4.89 0.96
N SER A 68 3.76 -5.55 2.13
CA SER A 68 4.49 -5.01 3.29
C SER A 68 5.94 -4.78 2.91
N LEU A 69 6.56 -3.73 3.45
CA LEU A 69 7.93 -3.32 3.11
C LEU A 69 8.93 -3.58 4.25
N LEU A 70 8.44 -3.62 5.49
CA LEU A 70 9.25 -3.85 6.68
C LEU A 70 8.80 -5.13 7.40
N ASP A 71 9.74 -5.74 8.11
CA ASP A 71 9.47 -6.85 9.02
C ASP A 71 8.93 -6.36 10.38
N ALA A 72 8.67 -7.29 11.32
CA ALA A 72 8.16 -6.98 12.65
C ALA A 72 9.14 -6.18 13.53
N GLN A 73 10.39 -6.07 13.14
CA GLN A 73 11.44 -5.28 13.80
C GLN A 73 11.67 -3.92 13.13
N GLY A 74 10.86 -3.58 12.12
CA GLY A 74 11.00 -2.34 11.35
C GLY A 74 12.16 -2.36 10.37
N LYS A 75 12.67 -3.55 9.99
CA LYS A 75 13.78 -3.69 9.04
C LYS A 75 13.29 -3.96 7.63
N ALA A 76 14.02 -3.41 6.65
CA ALA A 76 13.69 -3.57 5.25
C ALA A 76 13.65 -5.04 4.83
N LEU A 77 12.52 -5.44 4.22
CA LEU A 77 12.37 -6.76 3.63
C LEU A 77 13.18 -6.85 2.32
N SER A 78 13.75 -8.03 2.07
CA SER A 78 14.43 -8.38 0.80
C SER A 78 13.58 -9.26 -0.10
N THR A 79 12.50 -9.83 0.43
CA THR A 79 11.53 -10.66 -0.30
C THR A 79 10.12 -10.15 -0.07
N PHE A 80 9.28 -10.19 -1.12
CA PHE A 80 7.97 -9.55 -1.09
C PHE A 80 6.90 -10.49 -1.64
N ASN A 81 5.77 -10.55 -0.95
CA ASN A 81 4.58 -11.27 -1.40
C ASN A 81 3.87 -10.52 -2.54
N THR A 82 4.48 -10.49 -3.71
CA THR A 82 3.93 -9.83 -4.89
C THR A 82 4.47 -10.40 -6.19
N TRP A 83 3.89 -10.00 -7.31
CA TRP A 83 4.37 -10.41 -8.64
C TRP A 83 5.71 -9.77 -8.97
N ASP A 84 6.55 -10.46 -9.72
CA ASP A 84 7.87 -9.97 -10.17
C ASP A 84 7.79 -8.62 -10.89
N TYR A 85 6.70 -8.37 -11.63
CA TYR A 85 6.49 -7.08 -12.27
C TYR A 85 6.44 -5.93 -11.24
N ILE A 86 5.76 -6.12 -10.11
CA ILE A 86 5.63 -5.09 -9.06
C ILE A 86 6.97 -4.85 -8.36
N ARG A 87 7.85 -5.84 -8.27
CA ARG A 87 9.18 -5.68 -7.64
C ARG A 87 10.12 -4.77 -8.44
N LYS A 88 9.94 -4.69 -9.74
CA LYS A 88 10.80 -3.92 -10.66
C LYS A 88 10.72 -2.42 -10.40
N VAL A 89 11.57 -1.68 -11.11
CA VAL A 89 11.64 -0.21 -11.04
C VAL A 89 10.36 0.44 -11.55
N HIS A 90 9.68 1.18 -10.67
CA HIS A 90 8.44 1.90 -10.97
C HIS A 90 8.34 3.21 -10.19
N PRO A 91 7.50 4.18 -10.63
CA PRO A 91 6.97 5.20 -9.73
C PRO A 91 6.24 4.54 -8.56
N ARG A 92 6.41 5.07 -7.35
CA ARG A 92 5.88 4.45 -6.12
C ARG A 92 5.00 5.41 -5.33
N SER A 93 4.02 4.84 -4.65
CA SER A 93 3.28 5.48 -3.57
C SER A 93 3.26 4.51 -2.39
N ALA A 94 3.63 4.98 -1.21
CA ALA A 94 3.70 4.15 -0.03
C ALA A 94 3.38 4.94 1.23
N ILE A 95 2.98 4.22 2.28
CA ILE A 95 2.74 4.75 3.61
C ILE A 95 3.69 4.08 4.60
N GLY A 96 4.31 4.88 5.47
CA GLY A 96 5.07 4.44 6.63
C GLY A 96 4.42 4.87 7.92
N TYR A 97 4.70 4.15 8.98
CA TYR A 97 4.14 4.33 10.30
C TYR A 97 5.24 4.31 11.35
N TYR A 98 5.21 5.25 12.28
CA TYR A 98 6.12 5.33 13.42
C TYR A 98 5.45 4.89 14.71
N GLU A 99 4.36 5.54 15.07
CA GLU A 99 3.59 5.36 16.28
C GLU A 99 2.14 5.87 16.07
N PRO A 100 1.19 5.62 16.98
CA PRO A 100 -0.20 6.05 16.81
C PRO A 100 -0.36 7.53 16.46
N GLY A 101 -0.95 7.79 15.29
CA GLY A 101 -1.16 9.13 14.75
C GLY A 101 0.03 9.73 14.01
N HIS A 102 1.19 9.06 13.97
CA HIS A 102 2.39 9.54 13.27
C HIS A 102 2.71 8.66 12.06
N TYR A 103 2.54 9.21 10.87
CA TYR A 103 2.73 8.54 9.58
C TYR A 103 3.62 9.37 8.65
N CYS A 104 4.23 8.71 7.66
CA CYS A 104 4.80 9.40 6.51
C CYS A 104 4.24 8.82 5.21
N PHE A 105 4.18 9.66 4.19
CA PHE A 105 3.81 9.28 2.84
C PHE A 105 5.00 9.50 1.92
N VAL A 106 5.37 8.46 1.19
CA VAL A 106 6.47 8.51 0.24
C VAL A 106 5.91 8.35 -1.16
N VAL A 107 6.25 9.30 -2.03
CA VAL A 107 5.99 9.24 -3.45
C VAL A 107 7.31 9.30 -4.19
N VAL A 108 7.52 8.38 -5.11
CA VAL A 108 8.70 8.31 -5.95
C VAL A 108 8.28 8.51 -7.40
N ASP A 109 8.73 9.58 -8.02
CA ASP A 109 8.56 9.77 -9.45
C ASP A 109 9.36 8.72 -10.24
N GLY A 110 8.98 8.44 -11.47
CA GLY A 110 9.70 7.44 -12.25
C GLY A 110 9.27 7.37 -13.70
N ARG A 111 9.91 6.46 -14.47
CA ARG A 111 9.71 6.28 -15.91
C ARG A 111 9.99 7.55 -16.72
N GLN A 112 10.86 8.42 -16.24
CA GLN A 112 11.18 9.72 -16.86
C GLN A 112 12.69 9.81 -17.07
N THR A 113 13.12 9.64 -18.32
CA THR A 113 14.54 9.68 -18.71
C THR A 113 15.15 11.03 -18.36
N GLY A 114 16.31 11.01 -17.72
CA GLY A 114 17.03 12.22 -17.30
C GLY A 114 16.48 12.89 -16.04
N TYR A 115 15.38 12.36 -15.45
CA TYR A 115 14.80 12.89 -14.22
C TYR A 115 14.73 11.81 -13.13
N SER A 116 13.88 10.81 -13.28
CA SER A 116 13.74 9.73 -12.30
C SER A 116 13.36 8.41 -12.98
N ARG A 117 14.10 7.35 -12.70
CA ARG A 117 13.75 5.99 -13.13
C ARG A 117 12.62 5.37 -12.31
N GLY A 118 12.45 5.80 -11.06
CA GLY A 118 11.67 5.15 -10.03
C GLY A 118 12.53 4.27 -9.11
N MET A 119 11.89 3.46 -8.28
CA MET A 119 12.52 2.55 -7.33
C MET A 119 12.01 1.12 -7.47
N THR A 120 12.87 0.12 -7.15
CA THR A 120 12.46 -1.25 -6.85
C THR A 120 11.74 -1.29 -5.49
N LEU A 121 11.16 -2.43 -5.12
CA LEU A 121 10.58 -2.58 -3.77
C LEU A 121 11.66 -2.64 -2.69
N GLU A 122 12.81 -3.23 -2.99
CA GLU A 122 13.96 -3.30 -2.08
C GLU A 122 14.48 -1.89 -1.75
N GLU A 123 14.64 -1.04 -2.75
CA GLU A 123 15.05 0.36 -2.56
C GLU A 123 14.00 1.14 -1.76
N LEU A 124 12.71 0.92 -2.03
CA LEU A 124 11.63 1.57 -1.30
C LEU A 124 11.56 1.11 0.17
N ALA A 125 11.75 -0.19 0.42
CA ALA A 125 11.79 -0.75 1.78
C ALA A 125 12.95 -0.14 2.58
N GLN A 126 14.14 0.01 1.96
CA GLN A 126 15.28 0.65 2.61
C GLN A 126 15.01 2.11 2.98
N VAL A 127 14.28 2.86 2.15
CA VAL A 127 13.87 4.24 2.50
C VAL A 127 13.08 4.27 3.81
N PHE A 128 12.16 3.33 4.04
CA PHE A 128 11.36 3.31 5.27
C PHE A 128 12.14 2.81 6.50
N ASP A 129 13.09 1.88 6.32
CA ASP A 129 14.04 1.50 7.36
C ASP A 129 14.92 2.69 7.76
N ASP A 130 15.51 3.40 6.80
CA ASP A 130 16.34 4.59 7.04
C ASP A 130 15.55 5.74 7.70
N LEU A 131 14.24 5.86 7.41
CA LEU A 131 13.35 6.80 8.07
C LEU A 131 12.98 6.39 9.50
N GLY A 132 13.29 5.16 9.92
CA GLY A 132 12.97 4.63 11.25
C GLY A 132 11.51 4.27 11.44
N CYS A 133 10.79 3.96 10.36
CA CYS A 133 9.40 3.47 10.43
C CYS A 133 9.34 2.10 11.09
N THR A 134 8.28 1.84 11.86
CA THR A 134 8.02 0.53 12.48
C THR A 134 7.17 -0.38 11.61
N ALA A 135 6.38 0.19 10.68
CA ALA A 135 5.68 -0.53 9.62
C ALA A 135 5.65 0.31 8.34
N ALA A 136 5.62 -0.34 7.19
CA ALA A 136 5.48 0.34 5.91
C ALA A 136 4.78 -0.55 4.87
N TYR A 137 4.03 0.07 3.95
CA TYR A 137 3.22 -0.64 2.99
C TYR A 137 3.22 0.06 1.63
N ASN A 138 3.48 -0.72 0.57
CA ASN A 138 3.42 -0.24 -0.81
C ASN A 138 1.97 -0.15 -1.29
N LEU A 139 1.59 0.99 -1.81
CA LEU A 139 0.29 1.28 -2.40
C LEU A 139 0.34 1.19 -3.94
N ASP A 140 -0.80 1.40 -4.59
CA ASP A 140 -0.83 1.52 -6.06
C ASP A 140 0.03 2.72 -6.51
N GLY A 141 0.84 2.47 -7.52
CA GLY A 141 1.84 3.41 -8.05
C GLY A 141 1.77 3.55 -9.57
N GLY A 142 2.94 3.66 -10.21
CA GLY A 142 3.02 3.78 -11.67
C GLY A 142 2.38 5.07 -12.19
N HIS A 143 1.37 4.97 -13.06
CA HIS A 143 0.63 6.14 -13.56
C HIS A 143 -0.22 6.84 -12.49
N SER A 144 -0.55 6.14 -11.41
CA SER A 144 -1.38 6.65 -10.32
C SER A 144 -0.55 7.35 -9.23
N THR A 145 0.78 7.43 -9.42
CA THR A 145 1.70 8.02 -8.45
C THR A 145 1.62 9.54 -8.49
N PHE A 146 0.88 10.15 -7.55
CA PHE A 146 0.94 11.58 -7.32
C PHE A 146 0.59 11.94 -5.87
N MET A 147 1.12 13.03 -5.39
CA MET A 147 0.85 13.60 -4.08
C MET A 147 0.32 15.03 -4.24
N THR A 148 -0.68 15.37 -3.44
CA THR A 148 -1.20 16.74 -3.40
C THR A 148 -1.03 17.32 -2.00
N LEU A 149 -0.63 18.57 -1.93
CA LEU A 149 -0.57 19.36 -0.71
C LEU A 149 -1.24 20.71 -1.00
N ASN A 150 -2.18 21.12 -0.15
CA ASN A 150 -2.94 22.36 -0.33
C ASN A 150 -3.55 22.49 -1.75
N HIS A 151 -4.15 21.42 -2.24
CA HIS A 151 -4.77 21.32 -3.58
C HIS A 151 -3.79 21.42 -4.76
N GLN A 152 -2.50 21.39 -4.53
CA GLN A 152 -1.48 21.43 -5.58
C GLN A 152 -0.74 20.08 -5.65
N VAL A 153 -0.44 19.61 -6.86
CA VAL A 153 0.41 18.42 -7.05
C VAL A 153 1.85 18.82 -6.74
N VAL A 154 2.48 18.10 -5.81
CA VAL A 154 3.82 18.42 -5.29
C VAL A 154 4.94 17.52 -5.82
N ASN A 155 4.62 16.50 -6.59
CA ASN A 155 5.59 15.68 -7.30
C ASN A 155 5.48 15.90 -8.82
N HIS A 156 6.30 15.19 -9.63
CA HIS A 156 6.28 15.26 -11.08
C HIS A 156 5.75 13.95 -11.70
N PRO A 157 4.41 13.77 -11.80
CA PRO A 157 3.81 12.50 -12.20
C PRO A 157 4.20 12.10 -13.62
N TYR A 158 4.42 10.81 -13.84
CA TYR A 158 4.53 10.23 -15.16
C TYR A 158 3.14 10.27 -15.84
N LYS A 159 3.00 10.94 -16.97
CA LYS A 159 1.75 11.16 -17.71
C LYS A 159 0.69 11.90 -16.88
N PRO A 160 0.87 13.19 -16.66
CA PRO A 160 -0.06 14.03 -15.88
C PRO A 160 -1.48 14.12 -16.44
N GLU A 161 -1.71 13.78 -17.71
CA GLU A 161 -3.02 13.68 -18.35
C GLU A 161 -3.95 12.61 -17.74
N HIS A 162 -3.39 11.63 -17.02
CA HIS A 162 -4.15 10.60 -16.32
C HIS A 162 -4.58 10.99 -14.89
N LYS A 163 -4.46 12.27 -14.50
CA LYS A 163 -4.81 12.80 -13.16
C LYS A 163 -6.26 12.52 -12.72
N ASN A 164 -7.15 12.19 -13.64
CA ASN A 164 -8.58 11.92 -13.35
C ASN A 164 -8.87 10.49 -12.86
N ARG A 165 -7.88 9.61 -12.71
CA ARG A 165 -8.11 8.32 -12.07
C ARG A 165 -8.36 8.53 -10.58
N ARG A 166 -9.55 8.09 -10.12
CA ARG A 166 -9.91 8.14 -8.71
C ARG A 166 -8.90 7.35 -7.89
N LEU A 167 -8.12 8.05 -7.07
CA LEU A 167 -7.25 7.43 -6.09
C LEU A 167 -8.07 6.87 -4.94
N SER A 168 -7.76 5.65 -4.55
CA SER A 168 -8.37 4.99 -3.39
C SER A 168 -7.83 5.50 -2.04
N LEU A 169 -6.90 6.46 -2.05
CA LEU A 169 -6.29 7.03 -0.85
C LEU A 169 -6.80 8.46 -0.62
N LEU A 170 -7.95 8.60 -0.01
CA LEU A 170 -8.40 9.85 0.63
C LEU A 170 -7.86 9.86 2.06
N LEU A 171 -6.76 10.56 2.25
CA LEU A 171 -6.28 10.88 3.59
C LEU A 171 -7.03 12.10 4.08
N GLY A 172 -7.64 11.97 5.25
CA GLY A 172 -8.33 13.04 5.92
C GLY A 172 -7.41 14.25 6.19
N ARG A 173 -8.01 15.40 6.43
CA ARG A 173 -7.31 16.63 6.80
C ARG A 173 -6.38 16.37 7.98
N CYS A 174 -5.10 16.74 7.84
CA CYS A 174 -4.30 17.11 9.00
C CYS A 174 -4.94 18.38 9.59
N SER A 175 -5.50 18.27 10.77
CA SER A 175 -5.90 19.42 11.60
C SER A 175 -4.67 19.97 12.30
#